data_1e66ebeb8f5688bb64ad560e7b755208
#
_entry.id   1e66ebeb8f5688bb64ad560e7b755208
#
_cell.length_a   1.000
_cell.length_b   1.000
_cell.length_c   1.000
_cell.angle_alpha   90.00
_cell.angle_beta   90.00
_cell.angle_gamma   90.00
#
_symmetry.space_group_name_H-M   'P 1'
#
loop_
_entity.id
_entity.type
_entity.pdbx_description
1 polymer ?
#
loop_
_entity_poly.entity_id
_entity_poly.type
_entity_poly.pdbx_seq_one_letter_code
_entity_poly.pdbx_strand_id
1 'polypeptide(L)'
;ELTDTAKGNVINGFLPVFDNFERALGTETQDAVYKQGVEMIFNQFSDALKKLNVEVMELAGKEFDPNVATAVSTVDDPDLGENIVAQVLQNGYTIGGKVIRHAMVIVANP
;
A
#
# COMPACT_ATOMS: atom_id res chain seq x y z
N GLU A 1 6.51 16.31 -21.62
CA GLU A 1 6.17 15.01 -21.03
C GLU A 1 6.81 14.82 -19.66
N LEU A 2 6.03 14.42 -18.68
CA LEU A 2 6.56 14.19 -17.34
C LEU A 2 7.24 12.82 -17.24
N THR A 3 8.40 12.80 -16.61
CA THR A 3 9.10 11.55 -16.31
C THR A 3 8.36 10.79 -15.21
N ASP A 4 8.64 9.49 -15.07
CA ASP A 4 8.10 8.67 -13.99
C ASP A 4 8.51 9.22 -12.61
N THR A 5 9.72 9.77 -12.49
CA THR A 5 10.17 10.40 -11.25
C THR A 5 9.31 11.61 -10.88
N ALA A 6 9.03 12.48 -11.85
CA ALA A 6 8.19 13.66 -11.62
C ALA A 6 6.75 13.27 -11.29
N LYS A 7 6.19 12.32 -12.03
CA LYS A 7 4.85 11.77 -11.76
C LYS A 7 4.79 11.16 -10.35
N GLY A 8 5.80 10.38 -9.99
CA GLY A 8 5.88 9.75 -8.67
C GLY A 8 5.94 10.76 -7.54
N ASN A 9 6.68 11.85 -7.71
CA ASN A 9 6.77 12.89 -6.70
C ASN A 9 5.42 13.58 -6.47
N VAL A 10 4.67 13.85 -7.53
CA VAL A 10 3.33 14.42 -7.43
C VAL A 10 2.39 13.43 -6.76
N ILE A 11 2.40 12.17 -7.18
CA ILE A 11 1.51 11.13 -6.65
C ILE A 11 1.79 10.87 -5.18
N ASN A 12 3.06 10.88 -4.75
CA ASN A 12 3.43 10.72 -3.35
C ASN A 12 2.72 11.72 -2.43
N GLY A 13 2.41 12.92 -2.94
CA GLY A 13 1.66 13.91 -2.18
C GLY A 13 0.20 13.51 -1.93
N PHE A 14 -0.35 12.63 -2.77
CA PHE A 14 -1.73 12.17 -2.65
C PHE A 14 -1.88 10.83 -1.94
N LEU A 15 -0.80 10.04 -1.81
CA LEU A 15 -0.89 8.72 -1.20
C LEU A 15 -1.39 8.75 0.26
N PRO A 16 -1.01 9.73 1.10
CA PRO A 16 -1.59 9.80 2.44
C PRO A 16 -3.11 9.97 2.44
N VAL A 17 -3.67 10.67 1.46
CA VAL A 17 -5.12 10.80 1.30
C VAL A 17 -5.73 9.44 0.98
N PHE A 18 -5.11 8.71 0.08
CA PHE A 18 -5.55 7.35 -0.31
C PHE A 18 -5.50 6.40 0.90
N ASP A 19 -4.44 6.46 1.70
CA ASP A 19 -4.31 5.67 2.93
C ASP A 19 -5.45 5.97 3.91
N ASN A 20 -5.86 7.23 4.03
CA ASN A 20 -6.95 7.62 4.90
C ASN A 20 -8.29 7.08 4.43
N PHE A 21 -8.53 7.05 3.12
CA PHE A 21 -9.71 6.39 2.57
C PHE A 21 -9.74 4.90 2.90
N GLU A 22 -8.61 4.24 2.73
CA GLU A 22 -8.47 2.82 3.02
C GLU A 22 -8.79 2.53 4.49
N ARG A 23 -8.25 3.33 5.39
CA ARG A 23 -8.49 3.19 6.83
C ARG A 23 -9.96 3.46 7.17
N ALA A 24 -10.57 4.48 6.57
CA ALA A 24 -11.97 4.81 6.79
C ALA A 24 -12.90 3.67 6.37
N LEU A 25 -12.58 3.02 5.24
CA LEU A 25 -13.36 1.88 4.76
C LEU A 25 -13.19 0.63 5.61
N GLY A 26 -12.10 0.54 6.39
CA GLY A 26 -11.89 -0.54 7.34
C GLY A 26 -12.68 -0.37 8.63
N THR A 27 -13.29 0.79 8.86
CA THR A 27 -14.09 1.06 10.06
C THR A 27 -15.50 0.53 9.85
N GLU A 28 -16.00 -0.21 10.85
CA GLU A 28 -17.37 -0.71 10.79
C GLU A 28 -18.39 0.43 10.89
N THR A 29 -19.45 0.33 10.09
CA THR A 29 -20.55 1.27 10.13
C THR A 29 -21.85 0.54 9.78
N GLN A 30 -22.96 1.01 10.37
CA GLN A 30 -24.29 0.50 10.04
C GLN A 30 -24.91 1.26 8.87
N ASP A 31 -24.30 2.35 8.43
CA ASP A 31 -24.75 3.10 7.27
C ASP A 31 -24.12 2.52 6.00
N ALA A 32 -24.74 1.45 5.49
CA ALA A 32 -24.24 0.75 4.32
C ALA A 32 -24.27 1.61 3.06
N VAL A 33 -25.24 2.49 2.94
CA VAL A 33 -25.36 3.37 1.76
C VAL A 33 -24.23 4.38 1.72
N TYR A 34 -23.93 5.00 2.85
CA TYR A 34 -22.81 5.93 2.94
C TYR A 34 -21.48 5.23 2.66
N LYS A 35 -21.28 4.07 3.26
CA LYS A 35 -20.07 3.29 3.05
C LYS A 35 -19.88 2.92 1.57
N GLN A 36 -20.97 2.49 0.92
CA GLN A 36 -20.93 2.15 -0.49
C GLN A 36 -20.53 3.34 -1.36
N GLY A 37 -21.03 4.54 -1.04
CA GLY A 37 -20.65 5.77 -1.72
C GLY A 37 -19.18 6.07 -1.60
N VAL A 38 -18.63 5.91 -0.40
CA VAL A 38 -17.17 6.12 -0.17
C VAL A 38 -16.35 5.06 -0.91
N GLU A 39 -16.81 3.81 -0.94
CA GLU A 39 -16.14 2.76 -1.71
C GLU A 39 -16.07 3.08 -3.20
N MET A 40 -17.12 3.64 -3.75
CA MET A 40 -17.14 4.06 -5.16
C MET A 40 -16.10 5.14 -5.44
N ILE A 41 -15.96 6.12 -4.55
CA ILE A 41 -14.96 7.18 -4.67
C ILE A 41 -13.54 6.56 -4.58
N PHE A 42 -13.33 5.67 -3.63
CA PHE A 42 -12.05 5.00 -3.46
C PHE A 42 -11.67 4.19 -4.71
N ASN A 43 -12.62 3.44 -5.27
CA ASN A 43 -12.38 2.63 -6.46
C ASN A 43 -12.07 3.51 -7.67
N GLN A 44 -12.74 4.65 -7.80
CA GLN A 44 -12.49 5.60 -8.88
C GLN A 44 -11.08 6.19 -8.77
N PHE A 45 -10.64 6.52 -7.57
CA PHE A 45 -9.30 7.00 -7.31
C PHE A 45 -8.26 5.92 -7.64
N SER A 46 -8.52 4.67 -7.21
CA SER A 46 -7.66 3.53 -7.50
C SER A 46 -7.51 3.30 -9.00
N ASP A 47 -8.61 3.39 -9.75
CA ASP A 47 -8.57 3.23 -11.20
C ASP A 47 -7.76 4.35 -11.88
N ALA A 48 -7.87 5.58 -11.36
CA ALA A 48 -7.09 6.70 -11.88
C ALA A 48 -5.59 6.46 -11.67
N LEU A 49 -5.20 5.92 -10.51
CA LEU A 49 -3.81 5.57 -10.25
C LEU A 49 -3.30 4.48 -11.21
N LYS A 50 -4.13 3.47 -11.49
CA LYS A 50 -3.77 2.41 -12.44
C LYS A 50 -3.54 2.96 -13.85
N LYS A 51 -4.33 3.92 -14.28
CA LYS A 51 -4.16 4.58 -15.58
C LYS A 51 -2.86 5.35 -15.68
N LEU A 52 -2.29 5.76 -14.55
CA LEU A 52 -1.01 6.43 -14.47
C LEU A 52 0.15 5.44 -14.30
N ASN A 53 -0.11 4.15 -14.40
CA ASN A 53 0.85 3.06 -14.19
C ASN A 53 1.36 2.95 -12.75
N VAL A 54 0.56 3.41 -11.79
CA VAL A 54 0.84 3.24 -10.37
C VAL A 54 0.31 1.90 -9.93
N GLU A 55 1.15 1.10 -9.29
CA GLU A 55 0.78 -0.20 -8.78
C GLU A 55 1.09 -0.30 -7.29
N VAL A 56 0.19 -0.94 -6.55
CA VAL A 56 0.43 -1.27 -5.14
C VAL A 56 1.29 -2.53 -5.08
N MET A 57 2.23 -2.55 -4.15
CA MET A 57 3.04 -3.75 -3.89
C MET A 57 2.24 -4.75 -3.07
N GLU A 58 2.24 -6.01 -3.49
CA GLU A 58 1.60 -7.10 -2.76
C GLU A 58 2.67 -7.92 -2.06
N LEU A 59 2.98 -7.55 -0.81
CA LEU A 59 4.12 -8.07 -0.07
C LEU A 59 3.77 -9.05 1.04
N ALA A 60 2.53 -9.07 1.52
CA ALA A 60 2.12 -9.96 2.60
C ALA A 60 2.38 -11.42 2.24
N GLY A 61 3.06 -12.14 3.11
CA GLY A 61 3.39 -13.54 2.89
C GLY A 61 4.61 -13.78 2.01
N LYS A 62 5.24 -12.73 1.50
CA LYS A 62 6.45 -12.85 0.67
C LYS A 62 7.70 -12.58 1.48
N GLU A 63 8.84 -12.97 0.95
CA GLU A 63 10.14 -12.69 1.56
C GLU A 63 10.37 -11.18 1.63
N PHE A 64 10.88 -10.72 2.79
CA PHE A 64 11.19 -9.30 2.98
C PHE A 64 12.33 -8.86 2.07
N ASP A 65 12.10 -7.77 1.33
CA ASP A 65 13.09 -7.14 0.46
C ASP A 65 13.30 -5.68 0.91
N PRO A 66 14.49 -5.34 1.45
CA PRO A 66 14.76 -3.98 1.92
C PRO A 66 14.81 -2.94 0.81
N ASN A 67 14.87 -3.35 -0.45
CA ASN A 67 14.86 -2.41 -1.58
C ASN A 67 13.48 -1.80 -1.82
N VAL A 68 12.41 -2.44 -1.33
CA VAL A 68 11.04 -2.01 -1.60
C VAL A 68 10.24 -1.76 -0.32
N ALA A 69 10.73 -2.19 0.83
CA ALA A 69 10.00 -2.09 2.08
C ALA A 69 10.92 -1.77 3.25
N THR A 70 10.35 -1.18 4.29
CA THR A 70 11.03 -0.87 5.54
C THR A 70 10.41 -1.68 6.66
N ALA A 71 11.21 -2.47 7.35
CA ALA A 71 10.75 -3.22 8.52
C ALA A 71 10.69 -2.28 9.72
N VAL A 72 9.48 -2.02 10.21
CA VAL A 72 9.28 -1.16 11.39
C VAL A 72 9.18 -1.95 12.67
N SER A 73 8.96 -3.26 12.58
CA SER A 73 8.85 -4.17 13.71
C SER A 73 9.10 -5.60 13.26
N THR A 74 9.35 -6.49 14.21
CA THR A 74 9.53 -7.91 13.94
C THR A 74 8.66 -8.73 14.89
N VAL A 75 8.32 -9.95 14.46
CA VAL A 75 7.56 -10.91 15.27
C VAL A 75 8.15 -12.29 15.08
N ASP A 76 7.89 -13.16 16.06
CA ASP A 76 8.16 -14.58 15.94
C ASP A 76 6.84 -15.28 15.63
N ASP A 77 6.76 -15.98 14.51
CA ASP A 77 5.55 -16.68 14.09
C ASP A 77 5.94 -18.05 13.52
N PRO A 78 5.65 -19.14 14.24
CA PRO A 78 6.02 -20.49 13.78
C PRO A 78 5.25 -20.94 12.54
N ASP A 79 4.13 -20.26 12.20
CA ASP A 79 3.34 -20.59 11.02
C ASP A 79 3.90 -19.94 9.75
N LEU A 80 4.87 -19.03 9.89
CA LEU A 80 5.52 -18.36 8.77
C LEU A 80 6.97 -18.83 8.63
N GLY A 81 7.48 -18.71 7.42
CA GLY A 81 8.88 -19.00 7.15
C GLY A 81 9.82 -17.93 7.68
N GLU A 82 11.08 -18.10 7.42
CA GLU A 82 12.12 -17.16 7.84
C GLU A 82 12.08 -15.90 6.97
N ASN A 83 12.17 -14.74 7.62
CA ASN A 83 12.28 -13.43 6.97
C ASN A 83 11.10 -13.12 6.04
N ILE A 84 9.88 -13.42 6.48
CA ILE A 84 8.65 -13.24 5.69
C ILE A 84 7.91 -12.00 6.18
N VAL A 85 7.30 -11.26 5.27
CA VAL A 85 6.42 -10.14 5.61
C VAL A 85 5.15 -10.68 6.26
N ALA A 86 5.01 -10.45 7.58
CA ALA A 86 3.86 -10.91 8.34
C ALA A 86 2.65 -10.00 8.14
N GLN A 87 2.89 -8.69 8.03
CA GLN A 87 1.83 -7.71 7.91
C GLN A 87 2.35 -6.46 7.20
N VAL A 88 1.52 -5.88 6.36
CA VAL A 88 1.79 -4.58 5.73
C VAL A 88 1.02 -3.51 6.49
N LEU A 89 1.74 -2.56 7.10
CA LEU A 89 1.15 -1.48 7.86
C LEU A 89 0.84 -0.26 6.98
N GLN A 90 1.65 -0.04 5.95
CA GLN A 90 1.46 1.00 4.97
C GLN A 90 1.88 0.47 3.62
N ASN A 91 1.01 0.61 2.62
CA ASN A 91 1.29 0.09 1.30
C ASN A 91 2.45 0.84 0.63
N GLY A 92 3.29 0.10 -0.05
CA GLY A 92 4.27 0.65 -0.97
C GLY A 92 3.71 0.71 -2.38
N TYR A 93 4.22 1.60 -3.18
CA TYR A 93 3.75 1.82 -4.55
C TYR A 93 4.90 1.96 -5.52
N THR A 94 4.65 1.50 -6.75
CA THR A 94 5.57 1.69 -7.87
C THR A 94 4.87 2.44 -9.00
N ILE A 95 5.65 3.09 -9.84
CA ILE A 95 5.16 3.66 -11.10
C ILE A 95 6.10 3.21 -12.21
N GLY A 96 5.55 2.50 -13.21
CA GLY A 96 6.37 1.95 -14.29
C GLY A 96 7.49 1.04 -13.77
N GLY A 97 7.26 0.32 -12.68
CA GLY A 97 8.25 -0.54 -12.03
C GLY A 97 9.21 0.15 -11.07
N LYS A 98 9.15 1.48 -10.98
CA LYS A 98 10.03 2.27 -10.12
C LYS A 98 9.33 2.54 -8.78
N VAL A 99 10.02 2.28 -7.67
CA VAL A 99 9.47 2.53 -6.33
C VAL A 99 9.31 4.02 -6.09
N ILE A 100 8.08 4.45 -5.76
CA ILE A 100 7.80 5.83 -5.37
C ILE A 100 7.57 5.97 -3.88
N ARG A 101 7.21 4.89 -3.19
CA ARG A 101 7.08 4.86 -1.73
C ARG A 101 7.32 3.44 -1.24
N HIS A 102 8.21 3.27 -0.27
CA HIS A 102 8.41 2.00 0.40
C HIS A 102 7.16 1.58 1.19
N ALA A 103 6.90 0.30 1.23
CA ALA A 103 5.94 -0.25 2.19
C ALA A 103 6.53 -0.22 3.60
N MET A 104 5.68 -0.09 4.61
CA MET A 104 6.06 -0.30 6.01
C MET A 104 5.49 -1.63 6.45
N VAL A 105 6.35 -2.52 6.93
CA VAL A 105 5.98 -3.91 7.18
C VAL A 105 6.46 -4.40 8.54
N ILE A 106 5.82 -5.45 9.01
CA ILE A 106 6.28 -6.25 10.13
C ILE A 106 6.85 -7.54 9.55
N VAL A 107 8.09 -7.87 9.92
CA VAL A 107 8.79 -9.06 9.40
C VAL A 107 8.76 -10.17 10.44
N ALA A 108 8.38 -11.37 10.01
CA ALA A 108 8.38 -12.56 10.84
C ALA A 108 9.71 -13.29 10.72
N ASN A 109 10.22 -13.75 11.87
CA ASN A 109 11.38 -14.64 11.95
C ASN A 109 12.61 -14.11 11.19
N PRO A 110 13.00 -12.86 11.46
CA PRO A 110 14.13 -12.24 10.75
C PRO A 110 15.47 -12.93 11.02
#